data_fcff4a541e7725a1acd843968be50425
#
_entry.id   fcff4a541e7725a1acd843968be50425
#
_cell.length_a   1.000
_cell.length_b   1.000
_cell.length_c   1.000
_cell.angle_alpha   90.00
_cell.angle_beta   90.00
_cell.angle_gamma   90.00
#
_symmetry.space_group_name_H-M   'P 1'
#
loop_
_entity.id
_entity.type
_entity.pdbx_description
1 polymer ?
#
loop_
_entity_poly.entity_id
_entity_poly.type
_entity_poly.pdbx_seq_one_letter_code
_entity_poly.pdbx_strand_id
1 'polypeptide(L)'
;MSVLKNLNSSLIGLFLFPLTAQAQTSGSAESGAPIVGQAPTVKAPPEVQPVASPAPAALPPPAALPVEPAPTPQPAVVLTGIPKEQAQLLAQSGFVDAGPGGFGVRSANKESQLRFHLQVQADAKFWHGTTPAKVNETFFLRRAIPWIDGTLPYGISFLVAPDFSQINSTNTAAQANAAIILPDAYFQLKILDELQFRFGKFRAPIGLERLQPTGQLFFNEFALATELTPLRDLGAQVQGEIAKGYVGYALGVFNGAVDNAYTDLDPSRYKDVEGRVYAQPLGAPNPDSFQYAIIGIAGTVGRKSGVPQASGQSTNLPTYKSPGGAAIFSYKTGTTPDLTNTAIASGQQRRINAHGYYAIGPFGLLAEYIYSQQRVGFNYDNTRVGNQGWTAEASLFLYGGKASYSQAKIATPFDLQAGTIGAFEVVGRASQLRFDQSAFGAKTDTTKPVDETASVKHATELAGGLNWYFSRCVRFLFSYNRTSYQGGAASGDRPAENVFFGRAQLNY
;
A
#
# COMPACT_ATOMS: atom_id res chain seq x y z
N MET A 1 -37.74 -15.75 -12.57
CA MET A 1 -38.52 -14.49 -12.54
C MET A 1 -39.38 -14.35 -11.30
N SER A 2 -38.99 -14.93 -10.15
CA SER A 2 -39.80 -14.97 -8.92
C SER A 2 -39.01 -14.73 -7.63
N VAL A 3 -37.76 -14.24 -7.67
CA VAL A 3 -36.92 -13.99 -6.47
C VAL A 3 -36.59 -12.52 -6.27
N LEU A 4 -36.94 -11.66 -7.23
CA LEU A 4 -36.59 -10.21 -7.19
C LEU A 4 -37.71 -9.29 -6.66
N LYS A 5 -38.78 -9.83 -6.07
CA LYS A 5 -39.90 -9.00 -5.58
C LYS A 5 -39.93 -8.69 -4.09
N ASN A 6 -38.99 -9.18 -3.29
CA ASN A 6 -38.98 -8.98 -1.83
C ASN A 6 -37.72 -8.29 -1.25
N LEU A 7 -36.94 -7.60 -2.06
CA LEU A 7 -35.90 -6.68 -1.58
C LEU A 7 -36.40 -5.24 -1.70
N ASN A 8 -37.39 -4.92 -0.85
CA ASN A 8 -38.01 -3.60 -0.88
C ASN A 8 -37.46 -2.73 0.25
N SER A 9 -36.97 -1.57 -0.14
CA SER A 9 -36.98 -0.26 0.56
C SER A 9 -36.14 -0.03 1.84
N SER A 10 -35.33 -0.94 2.35
CA SER A 10 -34.57 -0.66 3.58
C SER A 10 -33.05 -0.48 3.40
N LEU A 11 -32.49 -0.67 2.21
CA LEU A 11 -31.04 -0.57 1.96
C LEU A 11 -30.61 0.67 1.18
N ILE A 12 -31.55 1.48 0.69
CA ILE A 12 -31.27 2.71 -0.09
C ILE A 12 -31.16 3.96 0.81
N GLY A 13 -31.56 3.83 2.08
CA GLY A 13 -31.56 4.95 3.04
C GLY A 13 -30.22 5.31 3.68
N LEU A 14 -29.11 4.60 3.42
CA LEU A 14 -27.87 4.75 4.19
C LEU A 14 -26.78 5.61 3.50
N PHE A 15 -27.04 6.20 2.33
CA PHE A 15 -26.01 6.92 1.56
C PHE A 15 -26.38 8.36 1.15
N LEU A 16 -27.39 8.96 1.78
CA LEU A 16 -27.70 10.38 1.57
C LEU A 16 -27.60 11.13 2.90
N PHE A 17 -26.42 11.62 3.24
CA PHE A 17 -26.27 12.65 4.24
C PHE A 17 -26.37 14.03 3.54
N PRO A 18 -27.25 14.93 4.00
CA PRO A 18 -27.28 16.30 3.50
C PRO A 18 -26.09 17.09 4.06
N LEU A 19 -25.31 17.71 3.18
CA LEU A 19 -24.35 18.75 3.51
C LEU A 19 -25.14 20.00 3.94
N THR A 20 -25.37 20.20 5.23
CA THR A 20 -25.79 21.49 5.76
C THR A 20 -24.55 22.23 6.27
N ALA A 21 -24.12 23.22 5.50
CA ALA A 21 -23.16 24.20 5.94
C ALA A 21 -23.84 25.12 7.00
N GLN A 22 -23.47 25.03 8.25
CA GLN A 22 -23.81 26.02 9.26
C GLN A 22 -22.73 27.10 9.28
N ALA A 23 -23.11 28.29 8.83
CA ALA A 23 -22.37 29.52 9.09
C ALA A 23 -22.56 29.90 10.56
N GLN A 24 -21.51 29.86 11.35
CA GLN A 24 -21.52 30.47 12.69
C GLN A 24 -21.13 31.93 12.59
N THR A 25 -22.09 32.80 12.92
CA THR A 25 -21.89 34.22 13.20
C THR A 25 -21.23 34.35 14.59
N SER A 26 -20.07 34.98 14.64
CA SER A 26 -19.40 35.36 15.88
C SER A 26 -20.03 36.66 16.45
N GLY A 27 -20.52 36.56 17.67
CA GLY A 27 -20.92 37.69 18.49
C GLY A 27 -19.73 38.32 19.21
N SER A 28 -19.72 39.64 19.22
CA SER A 28 -18.77 40.55 19.84
C SER A 28 -18.82 40.54 21.37
N ALA A 29 -17.67 40.68 22.02
CA ALA A 29 -17.56 41.34 23.34
C ALA A 29 -16.22 42.08 23.47
N GLU A 30 -16.36 43.33 23.88
CA GLU A 30 -15.34 44.37 24.12
C GLU A 30 -14.36 44.07 25.26
N SER A 31 -13.13 44.52 25.26
CA SER A 31 -12.61 45.74 25.92
C SER A 31 -11.09 45.64 26.13
N GLY A 32 -10.42 46.77 25.93
CA GLY A 32 -9.11 47.05 26.55
C GLY A 32 -8.00 47.47 25.60
N ALA A 33 -7.95 48.74 25.25
CA ALA A 33 -6.72 49.40 24.78
C ALA A 33 -5.83 49.80 25.99
N PRO A 34 -4.56 50.23 25.87
CA PRO A 34 -4.01 51.13 24.85
C PRO A 34 -2.51 50.95 24.43
N ILE A 35 -2.11 51.81 23.51
CA ILE A 35 -0.82 52.53 23.33
C ILE A 35 0.09 52.07 22.18
N VAL A 36 -0.03 52.80 21.08
CA VAL A 36 0.88 53.64 20.28
C VAL A 36 2.21 53.06 19.82
N GLY A 37 2.31 52.98 18.49
CA GLY A 37 3.55 52.92 17.73
C GLY A 37 3.25 53.22 16.26
N GLN A 38 3.58 54.41 15.78
CA GLN A 38 3.40 54.85 14.39
C GLN A 38 4.32 54.08 13.42
N ALA A 39 3.73 53.62 12.33
CA ALA A 39 4.49 53.24 11.14
C ALA A 39 3.92 53.93 9.89
N PRO A 40 4.71 54.20 8.84
CA PRO A 40 4.44 55.22 7.86
C PRO A 40 3.37 54.80 6.82
N THR A 41 2.63 55.80 6.41
CA THR A 41 1.60 55.76 5.35
C THR A 41 2.18 55.40 3.99
N VAL A 42 1.76 54.29 3.43
CA VAL A 42 1.90 53.98 1.99
C VAL A 42 0.60 54.35 1.29
N LYS A 43 0.73 55.22 0.30
CA LYS A 43 -0.35 55.77 -0.53
C LYS A 43 -1.01 54.64 -1.38
N ALA A 44 -2.31 54.48 -1.27
CA ALA A 44 -3.08 53.53 -2.08
C ALA A 44 -3.13 53.96 -3.56
N PRO A 45 -3.06 53.03 -4.51
CA PRO A 45 -3.30 53.32 -5.91
C PRO A 45 -4.80 53.56 -6.20
N PRO A 46 -5.14 54.27 -7.23
CA PRO A 46 -6.54 54.66 -7.54
C PRO A 46 -7.41 53.47 -7.92
N GLU A 47 -8.62 53.49 -7.43
CA GLU A 47 -9.70 52.54 -7.67
C GLU A 47 -10.09 52.54 -9.18
N VAL A 48 -9.89 51.42 -9.84
CA VAL A 48 -10.34 51.20 -11.23
C VAL A 48 -11.78 50.67 -11.18
N GLN A 49 -12.72 51.46 -11.67
CA GLN A 49 -14.11 51.04 -11.82
C GLN A 49 -14.24 49.83 -12.75
N PRO A 50 -15.06 48.84 -12.47
CA PRO A 50 -15.26 47.70 -13.36
C PRO A 50 -16.06 48.13 -14.58
N VAL A 51 -15.45 48.01 -15.74
CA VAL A 51 -16.15 48.12 -17.03
C VAL A 51 -17.02 46.87 -17.19
N ALA A 52 -18.31 47.07 -17.35
CA ALA A 52 -19.27 46.02 -17.61
C ALA A 52 -18.91 45.29 -18.91
N SER A 53 -18.59 44.01 -18.80
CA SER A 53 -18.37 43.13 -19.96
C SER A 53 -19.74 42.80 -20.59
N PRO A 54 -19.90 42.90 -21.93
CA PRO A 54 -21.12 42.48 -22.55
C PRO A 54 -21.33 40.97 -22.42
N ALA A 55 -22.57 40.55 -22.16
CA ALA A 55 -22.98 39.17 -22.07
C ALA A 55 -22.56 38.37 -23.33
N PRO A 56 -22.00 37.15 -23.20
CA PRO A 56 -21.68 36.35 -24.36
C PRO A 56 -22.97 35.94 -25.09
N ALA A 57 -23.01 36.22 -26.41
CA ALA A 57 -24.07 35.76 -27.29
C ALA A 57 -24.15 34.21 -27.22
N ALA A 58 -25.37 33.69 -27.10
CA ALA A 58 -25.62 32.26 -27.13
C ALA A 58 -25.12 31.67 -28.45
N LEU A 59 -24.19 30.72 -28.34
CA LEU A 59 -23.75 29.92 -29.48
C LEU A 59 -24.91 29.06 -30.00
N PRO A 60 -25.09 28.92 -31.29
CA PRO A 60 -26.08 28.02 -31.85
C PRO A 60 -25.73 26.56 -31.45
N PRO A 61 -26.73 25.68 -31.27
CA PRO A 61 -26.49 24.31 -30.97
C PRO A 61 -25.58 23.66 -32.03
N PRO A 62 -24.60 22.82 -31.63
CA PRO A 62 -23.74 22.14 -32.60
C PRO A 62 -24.60 21.30 -33.53
N ALA A 63 -24.38 21.47 -34.85
CA ALA A 63 -24.98 20.61 -35.84
C ALA A 63 -24.62 19.15 -35.55
N ALA A 64 -25.63 18.28 -35.53
CA ALA A 64 -25.41 16.84 -35.35
C ALA A 64 -24.46 16.37 -36.45
N LEU A 65 -23.28 15.91 -36.04
CA LEU A 65 -22.37 15.23 -36.95
C LEU A 65 -23.06 13.95 -37.45
N PRO A 66 -22.91 13.60 -38.72
CA PRO A 66 -23.42 12.34 -39.26
C PRO A 66 -22.84 11.18 -38.39
N VAL A 67 -23.72 10.38 -37.81
CA VAL A 67 -23.31 9.13 -37.13
C VAL A 67 -22.80 8.21 -38.24
N GLU A 68 -21.50 8.08 -38.32
CA GLU A 68 -20.85 7.06 -39.14
C GLU A 68 -21.34 5.70 -38.63
N PRO A 69 -21.89 4.81 -39.46
CA PRO A 69 -22.34 3.50 -39.03
C PRO A 69 -21.15 2.77 -38.39
N ALA A 70 -21.35 2.18 -37.22
CA ALA A 70 -20.34 1.37 -36.52
C ALA A 70 -19.71 0.39 -37.52
N PRO A 71 -18.36 0.24 -37.51
CA PRO A 71 -17.73 -0.69 -38.42
C PRO A 71 -18.28 -2.10 -38.15
N THR A 72 -18.88 -2.68 -39.14
CA THR A 72 -19.27 -4.10 -39.13
C THR A 72 -18.08 -4.92 -38.71
N PRO A 73 -18.20 -5.86 -37.72
CA PRO A 73 -17.11 -6.73 -37.37
C PRO A 73 -16.65 -7.47 -38.64
N GLN A 74 -15.43 -7.18 -39.05
CA GLN A 74 -14.83 -7.89 -40.18
C GLN A 74 -14.74 -9.36 -39.78
N PRO A 75 -15.21 -10.30 -40.64
CA PRO A 75 -15.02 -11.72 -40.39
C PRO A 75 -13.54 -11.99 -40.23
N ALA A 76 -13.20 -12.79 -39.20
CA ALA A 76 -11.82 -13.24 -38.99
C ALA A 76 -11.29 -13.80 -40.32
N VAL A 77 -10.28 -13.15 -40.87
CA VAL A 77 -9.63 -13.61 -42.10
C VAL A 77 -8.96 -14.95 -41.78
N VAL A 78 -9.62 -16.03 -42.09
CA VAL A 78 -8.99 -17.36 -42.06
C VAL A 78 -7.98 -17.36 -43.22
N LEU A 79 -6.72 -17.15 -42.91
CA LEU A 79 -5.60 -17.18 -43.85
C LEU A 79 -5.36 -18.64 -44.27
N THR A 80 -6.20 -19.17 -45.14
CA THR A 80 -5.95 -20.44 -45.86
C THR A 80 -5.13 -20.13 -47.11
N GLY A 81 -3.86 -20.57 -47.14
CA GLY A 81 -3.03 -20.45 -48.32
C GLY A 81 -1.83 -19.51 -48.24
N ILE A 82 -1.29 -19.26 -47.06
CA ILE A 82 -0.04 -18.51 -46.94
C ILE A 82 1.10 -19.32 -47.56
N PRO A 83 1.88 -18.74 -48.54
CA PRO A 83 3.10 -19.38 -49.05
C PRO A 83 4.05 -19.75 -47.91
N LYS A 84 4.74 -20.89 -48.04
CA LYS A 84 5.63 -21.38 -46.97
C LYS A 84 6.67 -20.36 -46.52
N GLU A 85 7.17 -19.51 -47.39
CA GLU A 85 8.09 -18.41 -47.08
C GLU A 85 7.42 -17.33 -46.17
N GLN A 86 6.19 -16.93 -46.48
CA GLN A 86 5.46 -16.01 -45.62
C GLN A 86 5.07 -16.62 -44.28
N ALA A 87 4.75 -17.91 -44.24
CA ALA A 87 4.53 -18.65 -43.00
C ALA A 87 5.81 -18.73 -42.14
N GLN A 88 6.98 -18.87 -42.78
CA GLN A 88 8.28 -18.83 -42.10
C GLN A 88 8.62 -17.42 -41.57
N LEU A 89 8.36 -16.36 -42.36
CA LEU A 89 8.53 -14.98 -41.91
C LEU A 89 7.58 -14.62 -40.74
N LEU A 90 6.32 -15.05 -40.82
CA LEU A 90 5.36 -14.89 -39.73
C LEU A 90 5.75 -15.72 -38.48
N ALA A 91 6.32 -16.88 -38.65
CA ALA A 91 6.85 -17.71 -37.56
C ALA A 91 8.10 -17.10 -36.89
N GLN A 92 8.83 -16.23 -37.59
CA GLN A 92 9.96 -15.45 -37.07
C GLN A 92 9.55 -14.08 -36.53
N SER A 93 8.35 -13.57 -36.87
CA SER A 93 7.88 -12.31 -36.37
C SER A 93 7.39 -12.42 -34.91
N GLY A 94 7.67 -11.40 -34.10
CA GLY A 94 7.12 -11.30 -32.77
C GLY A 94 5.61 -11.02 -32.82
N PHE A 95 4.88 -11.44 -31.80
CA PHE A 95 3.45 -11.20 -31.64
C PHE A 95 3.22 -10.09 -30.60
N VAL A 96 2.34 -9.14 -30.94
CA VAL A 96 1.79 -8.22 -29.96
C VAL A 96 0.60 -8.90 -29.29
N ASP A 97 0.60 -8.93 -27.98
CA ASP A 97 -0.45 -9.50 -27.15
C ASP A 97 -1.04 -8.39 -26.28
N ALA A 98 -2.37 -8.28 -26.26
CA ALA A 98 -3.08 -7.32 -25.44
C ALA A 98 -4.27 -8.01 -24.79
N GLY A 99 -4.31 -8.01 -23.45
CA GLY A 99 -5.35 -8.70 -22.72
C GLY A 99 -5.37 -8.33 -21.23
N PRO A 100 -6.16 -9.03 -20.43
CA PRO A 100 -6.26 -8.76 -18.99
C PRO A 100 -4.93 -8.89 -18.21
N GLY A 101 -3.91 -9.51 -18.82
CA GLY A 101 -2.57 -9.66 -18.26
C GLY A 101 -1.59 -8.58 -18.69
N GLY A 102 -2.06 -7.45 -19.25
CA GLY A 102 -1.22 -6.37 -19.75
C GLY A 102 -1.08 -6.36 -21.25
N PHE A 103 -0.34 -5.36 -21.74
CA PHE A 103 0.07 -5.24 -23.14
C PHE A 103 1.52 -5.73 -23.28
N GLY A 104 1.80 -6.57 -24.26
CA GLY A 104 3.14 -7.14 -24.39
C GLY A 104 3.55 -7.53 -25.80
N VAL A 105 4.82 -7.84 -25.91
CA VAL A 105 5.44 -8.37 -27.13
C VAL A 105 6.06 -9.73 -26.79
N ARG A 106 5.87 -10.72 -27.65
CA ARG A 106 6.38 -12.06 -27.48
C ARG A 106 7.08 -12.54 -28.74
N SER A 107 8.22 -13.19 -28.59
CA SER A 107 8.92 -13.83 -29.70
C SER A 107 8.11 -15.02 -30.27
N ALA A 108 8.34 -15.35 -31.55
CA ALA A 108 7.65 -16.45 -32.21
C ALA A 108 7.88 -17.80 -31.51
N ASN A 109 9.09 -18.06 -31.02
CA ASN A 109 9.43 -19.27 -30.27
C ASN A 109 8.94 -19.25 -28.81
N LYS A 110 8.27 -18.15 -28.36
CA LYS A 110 7.74 -17.92 -26.99
C LYS A 110 8.80 -17.93 -25.87
N GLU A 111 10.07 -17.91 -26.19
CA GLU A 111 11.15 -17.91 -25.20
C GLU A 111 11.40 -16.54 -24.62
N SER A 112 11.06 -15.47 -25.37
CA SER A 112 11.19 -14.09 -24.92
C SER A 112 9.82 -13.41 -24.90
N GLN A 113 9.52 -12.73 -23.81
CA GLN A 113 8.30 -11.95 -23.65
C GLN A 113 8.62 -10.67 -22.87
N LEU A 114 8.03 -9.58 -23.28
CA LEU A 114 8.03 -8.30 -22.57
C LEU A 114 6.59 -7.87 -22.35
N ARG A 115 6.21 -7.51 -21.11
CA ARG A 115 4.86 -7.05 -20.75
C ARG A 115 4.94 -5.70 -20.06
N PHE A 116 3.99 -4.86 -20.40
CA PHE A 116 3.79 -3.54 -19.81
C PHE A 116 2.53 -3.56 -18.97
N HIS A 117 2.63 -3.01 -17.79
CA HIS A 117 1.54 -2.94 -16.83
C HIS A 117 1.45 -1.54 -16.22
N LEU A 118 0.32 -1.25 -15.58
CA LEU A 118 0.09 0.01 -14.91
C LEU A 118 -0.78 -0.19 -13.68
N GLN A 119 -0.34 0.33 -12.55
CA GLN A 119 -1.18 0.51 -11.36
C GLN A 119 -1.33 1.99 -11.05
N VAL A 120 -2.57 2.46 -10.97
CA VAL A 120 -2.91 3.79 -10.48
C VAL A 120 -3.88 3.64 -9.32
N GLN A 121 -3.57 4.30 -8.21
CA GLN A 121 -4.43 4.37 -7.03
C GLN A 121 -4.60 5.84 -6.64
N ALA A 122 -5.82 6.37 -6.81
CA ALA A 122 -6.21 7.69 -6.35
C ALA A 122 -7.07 7.54 -5.09
N ASP A 123 -6.60 8.09 -3.99
CA ASP A 123 -7.20 7.96 -2.68
C ASP A 123 -7.82 9.26 -2.21
N ALA A 124 -8.87 9.12 -1.41
CA ALA A 124 -9.46 10.14 -0.57
C ALA A 124 -9.36 9.70 0.90
N LYS A 125 -9.03 10.63 1.78
CA LYS A 125 -8.93 10.40 3.21
C LYS A 125 -9.65 11.51 3.97
N PHE A 126 -10.62 11.12 4.80
CA PHE A 126 -11.41 12.02 5.62
C PHE A 126 -11.39 11.58 7.08
N TRP A 127 -11.23 12.53 7.98
CA TRP A 127 -11.20 12.29 9.42
C TRP A 127 -12.57 12.54 10.04
N HIS A 128 -12.95 11.70 10.99
CA HIS A 128 -14.16 11.91 11.79
C HIS A 128 -13.80 12.09 13.26
N GLY A 129 -14.25 13.21 13.87
CA GLY A 129 -13.90 13.56 15.23
C GLY A 129 -12.55 14.27 15.35
N THR A 130 -11.71 13.83 16.27
CA THR A 130 -10.39 14.45 16.49
C THR A 130 -9.42 14.10 15.39
N THR A 131 -8.96 15.10 14.64
CA THR A 131 -7.91 14.93 13.64
C THR A 131 -6.55 14.95 14.33
N PRO A 132 -5.68 13.95 14.12
CA PRO A 132 -4.32 13.99 14.64
C PRO A 132 -3.54 15.20 14.15
N ALA A 133 -2.65 15.72 14.96
CA ALA A 133 -1.78 16.83 14.55
C ALA A 133 -0.94 16.43 13.32
N LYS A 134 -0.81 17.36 12.37
CA LYS A 134 0.00 17.22 11.14
C LYS A 134 -0.57 16.23 10.08
N VAL A 135 -1.85 15.90 10.11
CA VAL A 135 -2.53 15.19 9.03
C VAL A 135 -3.73 15.98 8.57
N ASN A 136 -4.02 15.96 7.28
CA ASN A 136 -5.10 16.70 6.66
C ASN A 136 -6.05 15.74 5.93
N GLU A 137 -7.29 16.15 5.77
CA GLU A 137 -8.19 15.58 4.79
C GLU A 137 -7.66 15.89 3.39
N THR A 138 -7.62 14.89 2.53
CA THR A 138 -6.97 15.07 1.23
C THR A 138 -7.39 14.03 0.21
N PHE A 139 -7.36 14.48 -1.05
CA PHE A 139 -7.26 13.60 -2.20
C PHE A 139 -5.80 13.50 -2.60
N PHE A 140 -5.33 12.29 -2.91
CA PHE A 140 -3.94 12.10 -3.26
C PHE A 140 -3.72 10.88 -4.15
N LEU A 141 -2.64 10.93 -4.92
CA LEU A 141 -2.19 9.80 -5.71
C LEU A 141 -1.37 8.87 -4.81
N ARG A 142 -1.95 7.74 -4.43
CA ARG A 142 -1.32 6.79 -3.51
C ARG A 142 -0.24 5.96 -4.18
N ARG A 143 -0.48 5.58 -5.45
CA ARG A 143 0.47 4.86 -6.32
C ARG A 143 0.27 5.24 -7.77
N ALA A 144 1.37 5.36 -8.49
CA ALA A 144 1.42 5.50 -9.93
C ALA A 144 2.62 4.68 -10.42
N ILE A 145 2.39 3.39 -10.60
CA ILE A 145 3.44 2.40 -10.86
C ILE A 145 3.22 1.80 -12.25
N PRO A 146 3.83 2.33 -13.31
CA PRO A 146 4.06 1.55 -14.51
C PRO A 146 5.13 0.51 -14.19
N TRP A 147 4.97 -0.72 -14.66
CA TRP A 147 6.06 -1.70 -14.57
C TRP A 147 6.19 -2.51 -15.85
N ILE A 148 7.41 -2.97 -16.03
CA ILE A 148 7.79 -3.86 -17.11
C ILE A 148 8.26 -5.16 -16.49
N ASP A 149 7.69 -6.26 -16.90
CA ASP A 149 8.21 -7.58 -16.61
C ASP A 149 8.46 -8.36 -17.91
N GLY A 150 9.33 -9.33 -17.84
CA GLY A 150 9.64 -10.13 -19.01
C GLY A 150 10.31 -11.45 -18.68
N THR A 151 10.32 -12.30 -19.71
CA THR A 151 11.08 -13.55 -19.71
C THR A 151 12.06 -13.53 -20.88
N LEU A 152 13.22 -14.13 -20.67
CA LEU A 152 14.27 -14.33 -21.64
C LEU A 152 14.59 -15.83 -21.72
N PRO A 153 15.30 -16.28 -22.74
CA PRO A 153 15.77 -17.68 -22.83
C PRO A 153 16.51 -18.10 -21.55
N TYR A 154 16.63 -19.38 -21.35
CA TYR A 154 17.37 -20.03 -20.24
C TYR A 154 16.73 -19.79 -18.85
N GLY A 155 15.41 -19.59 -18.77
CA GLY A 155 14.70 -19.43 -17.49
C GLY A 155 14.96 -18.11 -16.78
N ILE A 156 15.41 -17.10 -17.51
CA ILE A 156 15.60 -15.75 -16.96
C ILE A 156 14.27 -15.01 -16.97
N SER A 157 13.91 -14.37 -15.86
CA SER A 157 12.82 -13.40 -15.80
C SER A 157 13.28 -12.15 -15.06
N PHE A 158 12.63 -11.02 -15.32
CA PHE A 158 12.95 -9.74 -14.67
C PHE A 158 11.70 -8.92 -14.46
N LEU A 159 11.80 -7.96 -13.53
CA LEU A 159 10.77 -6.97 -13.26
C LEU A 159 11.43 -5.65 -12.86
N VAL A 160 10.90 -4.55 -13.41
CA VAL A 160 11.27 -3.18 -13.01
C VAL A 160 9.99 -2.35 -12.85
N ALA A 161 9.79 -1.77 -11.68
CA ALA A 161 8.56 -1.09 -11.29
C ALA A 161 8.87 0.24 -10.57
N PRO A 162 9.07 1.36 -11.28
CA PRO A 162 9.19 2.68 -10.67
C PRO A 162 7.83 3.18 -10.14
N ASP A 163 7.81 3.86 -9.00
CA ASP A 163 6.65 4.54 -8.47
C ASP A 163 6.84 6.06 -8.60
N PHE A 164 5.94 6.69 -9.34
CA PHE A 164 5.91 8.12 -9.59
C PHE A 164 5.03 8.89 -8.59
N SER A 165 4.35 8.21 -7.68
CA SER A 165 3.53 8.83 -6.63
C SER A 165 4.38 9.18 -5.42
N GLN A 166 5.10 10.27 -5.42
CA GLN A 166 5.76 10.78 -4.23
C GLN A 166 4.75 11.51 -3.34
N ILE A 167 4.24 10.81 -2.32
CA ILE A 167 3.40 11.47 -1.33
C ILE A 167 4.07 11.39 0.03
N ASN A 168 4.76 12.45 0.39
CA ASN A 168 4.98 12.77 1.77
C ASN A 168 3.66 13.30 2.36
N SER A 169 2.90 12.41 2.94
CA SER A 169 1.60 12.72 3.56
C SER A 169 1.67 13.71 4.74
N THR A 170 2.84 14.28 5.02
CA THR A 170 3.07 15.09 6.21
C THR A 170 3.71 16.46 5.98
N ASN A 171 4.11 16.83 4.74
CA ASN A 171 4.76 18.12 4.54
C ASN A 171 4.47 18.73 3.18
N THR A 172 3.78 19.86 3.19
CA THR A 172 3.59 20.75 2.04
C THR A 172 4.91 21.34 1.49
N ALA A 173 5.99 21.32 2.26
CA ALA A 173 7.31 21.75 1.82
C ALA A 173 8.12 20.68 1.08
N ALA A 174 7.75 19.41 1.18
CA ALA A 174 8.49 18.29 0.56
C ALA A 174 8.10 18.00 -0.90
N GLN A 175 7.10 18.68 -1.44
CA GLN A 175 6.75 18.57 -2.87
C GLN A 175 7.86 19.11 -3.80
N ALA A 176 8.81 19.89 -3.25
CA ALA A 176 9.94 20.44 -4.03
C ALA A 176 11.00 19.38 -4.40
N ASN A 177 10.99 18.20 -3.78
CA ASN A 177 11.97 17.13 -4.01
C ASN A 177 11.27 15.79 -4.31
N ALA A 178 10.29 15.80 -5.20
CA ALA A 178 9.64 14.58 -5.68
C ALA A 178 10.67 13.66 -6.34
N ALA A 179 11.12 12.63 -5.62
CA ALA A 179 12.01 11.62 -6.17
C ALA A 179 11.21 10.41 -6.63
N ILE A 180 11.52 9.88 -7.80
CA ILE A 180 10.98 8.58 -8.24
C ILE A 180 11.55 7.51 -7.33
N ILE A 181 10.70 6.72 -6.71
CA ILE A 181 11.14 5.54 -5.95
C ILE A 181 11.18 4.36 -6.90
N LEU A 182 12.15 3.49 -6.74
CA LEU A 182 12.20 2.19 -7.41
C LEU A 182 11.92 1.07 -6.38
N PRO A 183 10.66 0.71 -6.14
CA PRO A 183 10.32 -0.33 -5.17
C PRO A 183 10.85 -1.69 -5.56
N ASP A 184 10.62 -2.11 -6.79
CA ASP A 184 10.97 -3.44 -7.28
C ASP A 184 11.83 -3.31 -8.54
N ALA A 185 13.05 -3.89 -8.51
CA ALA A 185 13.95 -4.02 -9.65
C ALA A 185 14.82 -5.28 -9.43
N TYR A 186 14.46 -6.37 -10.10
CA TYR A 186 15.17 -7.64 -9.92
C TYR A 186 15.17 -8.47 -11.19
N PHE A 187 16.09 -9.42 -11.24
CA PHE A 187 16.01 -10.54 -12.16
C PHE A 187 16.04 -11.86 -11.39
N GLN A 188 15.52 -12.90 -12.02
CA GLN A 188 15.42 -14.23 -11.46
C GLN A 188 15.90 -15.26 -12.47
N LEU A 189 16.67 -16.22 -12.00
CA LEU A 189 17.10 -17.39 -12.74
C LEU A 189 16.31 -18.61 -12.25
N LYS A 190 15.51 -19.20 -13.09
CA LYS A 190 14.78 -20.42 -12.80
C LYS A 190 15.53 -21.61 -13.40
N ILE A 191 16.21 -22.38 -12.55
CA ILE A 191 16.88 -23.61 -12.97
C ILE A 191 15.87 -24.77 -12.97
N LEU A 192 15.10 -24.89 -11.89
CA LEU A 192 14.01 -25.84 -11.68
C LEU A 192 12.87 -25.11 -10.95
N ASP A 193 11.70 -25.73 -10.85
CA ASP A 193 10.62 -25.21 -9.99
C ASP A 193 11.05 -25.18 -8.53
N GLU A 194 11.86 -26.14 -8.13
CA GLU A 194 12.41 -26.29 -6.79
C GLU A 194 13.63 -25.40 -6.54
N LEU A 195 14.29 -24.84 -7.57
CA LEU A 195 15.52 -24.08 -7.44
C LEU A 195 15.54 -22.86 -8.35
N GLN A 196 15.35 -21.70 -7.73
CA GLN A 196 15.33 -20.41 -8.40
C GLN A 196 16.18 -19.42 -7.61
N PHE A 197 16.92 -18.56 -8.30
CA PHE A 197 17.72 -17.50 -7.69
C PHE A 197 17.15 -16.13 -8.09
N ARG A 198 17.01 -15.22 -7.14
CA ARG A 198 16.55 -13.85 -7.40
C ARG A 198 17.58 -12.88 -6.88
N PHE A 199 17.87 -11.83 -7.66
CA PHE A 199 18.86 -10.81 -7.35
C PHE A 199 18.28 -9.43 -7.62
N GLY A 200 18.49 -8.48 -6.73
CA GLY A 200 18.04 -7.10 -6.87
C GLY A 200 17.24 -6.61 -5.68
N LYS A 201 16.36 -5.65 -5.91
CA LYS A 201 15.47 -5.04 -4.91
C LYS A 201 14.06 -5.62 -5.06
N PHE A 202 13.55 -6.20 -4.00
CA PHE A 202 12.22 -6.83 -3.97
C PHE A 202 11.71 -6.96 -2.53
N ARG A 203 10.51 -7.48 -2.36
CA ARG A 203 9.93 -7.71 -1.03
C ARG A 203 10.70 -8.79 -0.30
N ALA A 204 11.12 -8.47 0.93
CA ALA A 204 11.68 -9.43 1.86
C ALA A 204 10.69 -10.60 2.10
N PRO A 205 11.16 -11.84 2.28
CA PRO A 205 10.28 -13.00 2.42
C PRO A 205 9.60 -13.08 3.81
N ILE A 206 9.07 -11.97 4.32
CA ILE A 206 8.42 -11.87 5.62
C ILE A 206 7.16 -10.99 5.56
N GLY A 207 6.13 -11.35 6.33
CA GLY A 207 4.83 -10.66 6.36
C GLY A 207 3.92 -11.11 5.21
N LEU A 208 2.85 -11.85 5.53
CA LEU A 208 1.95 -12.36 4.49
C LEU A 208 1.19 -11.24 3.79
N GLU A 209 0.62 -10.31 4.54
CA GLU A 209 -0.04 -9.12 3.97
C GLU A 209 0.97 -8.27 3.18
N ARG A 210 2.22 -8.13 3.66
CA ARG A 210 3.28 -7.40 2.96
C ARG A 210 3.64 -8.02 1.62
N LEU A 211 3.59 -9.33 1.50
CA LEU A 211 3.86 -10.06 0.26
C LEU A 211 2.71 -10.01 -0.75
N GLN A 212 1.50 -9.64 -0.31
CA GLN A 212 0.33 -9.49 -1.20
C GLN A 212 0.56 -8.37 -2.22
N PRO A 213 0.17 -8.53 -3.50
CA PRO A 213 0.23 -7.42 -4.46
C PRO A 213 -0.58 -6.22 -3.95
N THR A 214 -0.02 -5.02 -4.01
CA THR A 214 -0.66 -3.81 -3.48
C THR A 214 -1.99 -3.45 -4.15
N GLY A 215 -2.22 -3.96 -5.35
CA GLY A 215 -3.51 -3.86 -6.04
C GLY A 215 -4.55 -4.87 -5.56
N GLN A 216 -4.21 -5.79 -4.64
CA GLN A 216 -5.09 -6.87 -4.20
C GLN A 216 -5.35 -6.87 -2.68
N LEU A 217 -4.83 -5.87 -1.96
CA LEU A 217 -5.10 -5.70 -0.53
C LEU A 217 -6.62 -5.58 -0.29
N PHE A 218 -7.08 -6.11 0.84
CA PHE A 218 -8.49 -5.99 1.24
C PHE A 218 -8.86 -4.55 1.58
N PHE A 219 -7.91 -3.79 2.15
CA PHE A 219 -8.07 -2.42 2.60
C PHE A 219 -7.18 -1.45 1.82
N ASN A 220 -7.43 -0.15 1.98
CA ASN A 220 -6.64 0.92 1.36
C ASN A 220 -5.18 0.92 1.84
N GLU A 221 -4.94 0.66 3.13
CA GLU A 221 -3.63 0.63 3.77
C GLU A 221 -3.37 -0.70 4.47
N PHE A 222 -2.10 -1.01 4.70
CA PHE A 222 -1.67 -2.18 5.45
C PHE A 222 -2.14 -2.11 6.91
N ALA A 223 -2.30 -3.27 7.53
CA ALA A 223 -2.63 -3.42 8.94
C ALA A 223 -1.50 -2.94 9.86
N LEU A 224 -1.84 -2.61 11.13
CA LEU A 224 -0.85 -2.18 12.13
C LEU A 224 0.30 -3.17 12.32
N ALA A 225 0.02 -4.47 12.36
CA ALA A 225 1.05 -5.49 12.57
C ALA A 225 2.11 -5.48 11.46
N THR A 226 1.72 -5.16 10.23
CA THR A 226 2.58 -5.13 9.06
C THR A 226 3.65 -4.04 9.14
N GLU A 227 3.47 -3.01 9.99
CA GLU A 227 4.48 -2.00 10.30
C GLU A 227 5.80 -2.61 10.86
N LEU A 228 5.76 -3.82 11.44
CA LEU A 228 6.92 -4.54 11.97
C LEU A 228 7.72 -5.31 10.89
N THR A 229 7.41 -5.12 9.62
CA THR A 229 8.11 -5.78 8.49
C THR A 229 8.75 -4.75 7.57
N PRO A 230 9.88 -5.08 6.89
CA PRO A 230 10.46 -4.19 5.88
C PRO A 230 9.54 -4.04 4.66
N LEU A 231 9.65 -2.93 3.93
CA LEU A 231 8.90 -2.70 2.68
C LEU A 231 9.55 -3.45 1.51
N ARG A 232 10.80 -3.13 1.22
CA ARG A 232 11.64 -3.78 0.21
C ARG A 232 13.08 -3.78 0.69
N ASP A 233 13.82 -4.78 0.26
CA ASP A 233 15.24 -4.85 0.54
C ASP A 233 16.04 -5.24 -0.71
N LEU A 234 17.30 -4.87 -0.75
CA LEU A 234 18.24 -5.21 -1.81
C LEU A 234 19.06 -6.42 -1.38
N GLY A 235 19.05 -7.48 -2.21
CA GLY A 235 19.76 -8.70 -1.85
C GLY A 235 19.73 -9.79 -2.89
N ALA A 236 20.08 -10.98 -2.44
CA ALA A 236 20.06 -12.23 -3.21
C ALA A 236 19.29 -13.30 -2.44
N GLN A 237 18.43 -14.02 -3.13
CA GLN A 237 17.56 -15.04 -2.54
C GLN A 237 17.56 -16.31 -3.39
N VAL A 238 17.62 -17.45 -2.75
CA VAL A 238 17.22 -18.75 -3.31
C VAL A 238 15.80 -19.05 -2.87
N GLN A 239 14.98 -19.54 -3.78
CA GLN A 239 13.58 -19.88 -3.52
C GLN A 239 13.14 -21.04 -4.40
N GLY A 240 12.05 -21.68 -4.04
CA GLY A 240 11.49 -22.76 -4.86
C GLY A 240 10.22 -23.33 -4.26
N GLU A 241 9.57 -24.17 -5.04
CA GLU A 241 8.40 -24.95 -4.64
C GLU A 241 8.72 -26.43 -4.82
N ILE A 242 8.60 -27.18 -3.73
CA ILE A 242 8.82 -28.63 -3.67
C ILE A 242 7.51 -29.37 -3.51
N ALA A 243 7.56 -30.70 -3.68
CA ALA A 243 6.37 -31.55 -3.57
C ALA A 243 5.22 -31.08 -4.48
N LYS A 244 5.52 -30.73 -5.74
CA LYS A 244 4.54 -30.24 -6.73
C LYS A 244 3.81 -28.95 -6.28
N GLY A 245 4.50 -28.05 -5.59
CA GLY A 245 3.94 -26.78 -5.12
C GLY A 245 3.25 -26.83 -3.77
N TYR A 246 3.23 -28.00 -3.10
CA TYR A 246 2.63 -28.09 -1.76
C TYR A 246 3.47 -27.41 -0.67
N VAL A 247 4.77 -27.27 -0.86
CA VAL A 247 5.67 -26.60 0.07
C VAL A 247 6.52 -25.61 -0.70
N GLY A 248 6.56 -24.35 -0.23
CA GLY A 248 7.42 -23.34 -0.80
C GLY A 248 8.43 -22.84 0.25
N TYR A 249 9.58 -22.40 -0.23
CA TYR A 249 10.64 -21.84 0.60
C TYR A 249 11.32 -20.65 -0.06
N ALA A 250 11.88 -19.77 0.77
CA ALA A 250 12.76 -18.69 0.37
C ALA A 250 13.82 -18.49 1.45
N LEU A 251 15.08 -18.30 1.06
CA LEU A 251 16.19 -17.97 1.94
C LEU A 251 17.11 -16.98 1.22
N GLY A 252 17.48 -15.89 1.86
CA GLY A 252 18.29 -14.87 1.22
C GLY A 252 19.17 -14.08 2.15
N VAL A 253 20.06 -13.29 1.55
CA VAL A 253 20.93 -12.33 2.21
C VAL A 253 20.64 -10.96 1.65
N PHE A 254 20.38 -10.00 2.53
CA PHE A 254 19.88 -8.67 2.20
C PHE A 254 20.70 -7.57 2.89
N ASN A 255 20.58 -6.33 2.41
CA ASN A 255 21.22 -5.18 3.06
C ASN A 255 20.67 -4.94 4.47
N GLY A 256 19.43 -5.34 4.73
CA GLY A 256 18.81 -5.26 6.03
C GLY A 256 18.00 -3.97 6.22
N ALA A 257 16.82 -3.87 5.60
CA ALA A 257 15.90 -2.78 5.81
C ALA A 257 15.33 -2.78 7.24
N VAL A 258 15.16 -1.60 7.81
CA VAL A 258 14.44 -1.44 9.08
C VAL A 258 12.95 -1.65 8.87
N ASP A 259 12.19 -1.81 9.98
CA ASP A 259 10.74 -1.96 9.91
C ASP A 259 10.10 -0.80 9.16
N ASN A 260 9.13 -1.11 8.29
CA ASN A 260 8.38 -0.17 7.45
C ASN A 260 9.23 0.77 6.57
N ALA A 261 10.41 0.33 6.12
CA ALA A 261 11.30 1.13 5.28
C ALA A 261 11.74 0.41 4.01
N TYR A 262 12.16 1.21 3.03
CA TYR A 262 12.91 0.77 1.86
C TYR A 262 14.41 0.84 2.16
N THR A 263 15.19 -0.05 1.53
CA THR A 263 16.64 0.05 1.54
C THR A 263 17.14 0.23 0.10
N ASP A 264 17.63 1.42 -0.22
CA ASP A 264 18.26 1.73 -1.50
C ASP A 264 19.81 1.70 -1.39
N LEU A 265 20.31 2.00 -0.22
CA LEU A 265 21.72 1.96 0.11
C LEU A 265 21.93 0.99 1.27
N ASP A 266 23.15 0.57 1.48
CA ASP A 266 23.52 -0.24 2.62
C ASP A 266 23.44 0.59 3.92
N PRO A 267 22.44 0.38 4.79
CA PRO A 267 22.30 1.16 6.01
C PRO A 267 23.33 0.78 7.07
N SER A 268 24.02 -0.35 6.90
CA SER A 268 25.01 -0.87 7.83
C SER A 268 25.95 -1.84 7.12
N ARG A 269 27.18 -1.95 7.59
CA ARG A 269 28.15 -2.94 7.05
C ARG A 269 27.73 -4.41 7.25
N TYR A 270 26.65 -4.65 7.98
CA TYR A 270 26.14 -5.99 8.24
C TYR A 270 24.99 -6.31 7.31
N LYS A 271 24.81 -7.59 7.02
CA LYS A 271 23.72 -8.10 6.21
C LYS A 271 22.71 -8.85 7.06
N ASP A 272 21.46 -8.86 6.62
CA ASP A 272 20.40 -9.66 7.21
C ASP A 272 20.28 -10.99 6.45
N VAL A 273 20.09 -12.06 7.19
CA VAL A 273 19.62 -13.33 6.63
C VAL A 273 18.11 -13.41 6.86
N GLU A 274 17.38 -13.68 5.81
CA GLU A 274 15.92 -13.71 5.82
C GLU A 274 15.42 -15.01 5.20
N GLY A 275 14.42 -15.62 5.82
CA GLY A 275 13.88 -16.88 5.33
C GLY A 275 12.41 -17.06 5.61
N ARG A 276 11.75 -17.85 4.74
CA ARG A 276 10.35 -18.24 4.84
C ARG A 276 10.18 -19.69 4.38
N VAL A 277 9.32 -20.41 5.10
CA VAL A 277 8.80 -21.70 4.66
C VAL A 277 7.29 -21.68 4.81
N TYR A 278 6.59 -22.19 3.81
CA TYR A 278 5.13 -22.28 3.84
C TYR A 278 4.64 -23.56 3.19
N ALA A 279 3.47 -24.01 3.63
CA ALA A 279 2.76 -25.13 3.03
C ALA A 279 1.43 -24.65 2.44
N GLN A 280 1.00 -25.31 1.36
CA GLN A 280 -0.27 -25.11 0.67
C GLN A 280 -1.08 -26.42 0.71
N PRO A 281 -1.63 -26.81 1.88
CA PRO A 281 -2.23 -28.14 2.06
C PRO A 281 -3.53 -28.34 1.28
N LEU A 282 -4.19 -27.25 0.87
CA LEU A 282 -5.42 -27.26 0.10
C LEU A 282 -5.22 -26.48 -1.21
N GLY A 283 -5.57 -27.09 -2.33
CA GLY A 283 -5.59 -26.40 -3.63
C GLY A 283 -4.26 -26.11 -4.30
N ALA A 284 -3.13 -26.56 -3.74
CA ALA A 284 -1.86 -26.45 -4.44
C ALA A 284 -1.76 -27.52 -5.56
N PRO A 285 -1.18 -27.21 -6.70
CA PRO A 285 -0.69 -25.91 -7.16
C PRO A 285 -1.75 -25.04 -7.87
N ASN A 286 -3.04 -25.35 -7.70
CA ASN A 286 -4.12 -24.67 -8.39
C ASN A 286 -4.83 -23.64 -7.49
N PRO A 287 -4.44 -22.34 -7.58
CA PRO A 287 -5.14 -21.27 -6.86
C PRO A 287 -6.58 -21.05 -7.34
N ASP A 288 -7.01 -21.75 -8.40
CA ASP A 288 -8.39 -21.78 -8.91
C ASP A 288 -9.29 -22.79 -8.20
N SER A 289 -8.72 -23.62 -7.31
CA SER A 289 -9.50 -24.58 -6.55
C SER A 289 -10.58 -23.86 -5.70
N PHE A 290 -11.65 -24.56 -5.41
CA PHE A 290 -12.72 -24.03 -4.57
C PHE A 290 -12.24 -23.73 -3.14
N GLN A 291 -11.23 -24.45 -2.68
CA GLN A 291 -10.55 -24.23 -1.40
C GLN A 291 -9.06 -24.04 -1.62
N TYR A 292 -8.49 -23.10 -0.90
CA TYR A 292 -7.06 -22.79 -0.95
C TYR A 292 -6.56 -22.39 0.43
N ALA A 293 -5.40 -22.89 0.84
CA ALA A 293 -4.81 -22.54 2.12
C ALA A 293 -3.28 -22.35 2.01
N ILE A 294 -2.77 -21.35 2.70
CA ILE A 294 -1.34 -21.14 2.97
C ILE A 294 -1.16 -21.13 4.48
N ILE A 295 -0.18 -21.85 4.98
CA ILE A 295 0.28 -21.77 6.38
C ILE A 295 1.80 -21.70 6.35
N GLY A 296 2.41 -20.74 7.05
CA GLY A 296 3.84 -20.58 7.00
C GLY A 296 4.44 -19.82 8.18
N ILE A 297 5.75 -19.89 8.22
CA ILE A 297 6.60 -19.15 9.15
C ILE A 297 7.69 -18.44 8.37
N ALA A 298 8.10 -17.27 8.86
CA ALA A 298 9.21 -16.53 8.30
C ALA A 298 10.02 -15.89 9.44
N GLY A 299 11.26 -15.54 9.15
CA GLY A 299 12.10 -14.84 10.11
C GLY A 299 13.25 -14.13 9.46
N THR A 300 13.77 -13.12 10.17
CA THR A 300 14.97 -12.38 9.76
C THR A 300 15.92 -12.24 10.95
N VAL A 301 17.20 -12.24 10.67
CA VAL A 301 18.24 -11.95 11.66
C VAL A 301 19.36 -11.17 11.02
N GLY A 302 19.77 -10.07 11.67
CA GLY A 302 20.89 -9.26 11.25
C GLY A 302 21.37 -8.31 12.34
N ARG A 303 22.21 -7.36 11.96
CA ARG A 303 22.72 -6.33 12.87
C ARG A 303 22.55 -4.95 12.24
N LYS A 304 22.10 -4.02 13.04
CA LYS A 304 21.96 -2.62 12.64
C LYS A 304 22.93 -1.74 13.43
N SER A 305 23.46 -0.74 12.76
CA SER A 305 24.29 0.29 13.37
C SER A 305 23.77 1.64 12.89
N GLY A 306 23.22 2.41 13.80
CA GLY A 306 22.83 3.80 13.56
C GLY A 306 23.91 4.75 14.06
N VAL A 307 23.78 6.00 13.66
CA VAL A 307 24.58 7.10 14.17
C VAL A 307 23.64 8.21 14.63
N PRO A 308 24.01 9.03 15.64
CA PRO A 308 23.22 10.20 15.97
C PRO A 308 23.10 11.09 14.75
N GLN A 309 21.89 11.57 14.50
CA GLN A 309 21.57 12.25 13.25
C GLN A 309 22.36 13.53 13.07
N ALA A 310 23.32 13.51 12.15
CA ALA A 310 23.84 14.66 11.46
C ALA A 310 23.32 14.64 10.02
N SER A 311 23.49 15.74 9.26
CA SER A 311 23.06 15.81 7.86
C SER A 311 23.52 14.57 7.06
N GLY A 312 22.59 13.83 6.48
CA GLY A 312 22.86 12.66 5.64
C GLY A 312 23.06 11.31 6.36
N GLN A 313 22.96 11.26 7.67
CA GLN A 313 23.12 10.04 8.46
C GLN A 313 21.78 9.54 9.00
N SER A 314 21.67 8.26 9.35
CA SER A 314 20.45 7.63 9.85
C SER A 314 20.65 6.97 11.19
N THR A 315 19.68 7.12 12.07
CA THR A 315 19.61 6.38 13.33
C THR A 315 19.36 4.87 13.12
N ASN A 316 18.89 4.48 11.92
CA ASN A 316 18.46 3.13 11.55
C ASN A 316 17.43 2.54 12.52
N LEU A 317 16.56 3.41 13.06
CA LEU A 317 15.41 3.06 13.87
C LEU A 317 14.12 3.44 13.15
N PRO A 318 13.06 2.61 13.24
CA PRO A 318 11.79 2.88 12.57
C PRO A 318 10.95 3.94 13.30
N THR A 319 10.07 4.58 12.56
CA THR A 319 8.89 5.28 13.07
C THR A 319 7.67 4.51 12.62
N TYR A 320 6.82 4.09 13.54
CA TYR A 320 5.60 3.36 13.23
C TYR A 320 4.42 4.31 13.08
N LYS A 321 3.53 4.01 12.12
CA LYS A 321 2.39 4.86 11.78
C LYS A 321 1.07 4.12 11.91
N SER A 322 -0.01 4.87 12.17
CA SER A 322 -1.37 4.37 12.02
C SER A 322 -1.73 4.20 10.54
N PRO A 323 -2.79 3.44 10.18
CA PRO A 323 -3.31 3.40 8.82
C PRO A 323 -3.71 4.78 8.28
N GLY A 324 -4.11 5.70 9.16
CA GLY A 324 -4.35 7.10 8.82
C GLY A 324 -3.08 7.90 8.46
N GLY A 325 -1.90 7.34 8.70
CA GLY A 325 -0.61 7.95 8.40
C GLY A 325 0.00 8.78 9.53
N ALA A 326 -0.65 8.88 10.69
CA ALA A 326 -0.09 9.57 11.85
C ALA A 326 1.01 8.73 12.51
N ALA A 327 2.12 9.37 12.91
CA ALA A 327 3.14 8.69 13.71
C ALA A 327 2.57 8.35 15.10
N ILE A 328 2.62 7.07 15.44
CA ILE A 328 2.11 6.55 16.71
C ILE A 328 3.23 6.15 17.69
N PHE A 329 4.41 5.87 17.16
CA PHE A 329 5.59 5.57 17.94
C PHE A 329 6.84 6.04 17.24
N SER A 330 7.73 6.70 17.98
CA SER A 330 9.05 7.11 17.51
C SER A 330 10.05 7.09 18.67
N TYR A 331 11.30 6.84 18.34
CA TYR A 331 12.41 6.95 19.28
C TYR A 331 12.79 8.42 19.50
N LYS A 332 13.38 8.72 20.66
CA LYS A 332 13.89 10.05 21.00
C LYS A 332 14.97 10.46 20.01
N THR A 333 14.86 11.70 19.50
CA THR A 333 15.83 12.30 18.59
C THR A 333 16.14 13.70 19.11
N GLY A 334 17.40 13.94 19.44
CA GLY A 334 17.89 15.26 19.86
C GLY A 334 18.12 16.19 18.70
N THR A 335 18.33 17.46 19.00
CA THR A 335 18.68 18.51 18.02
C THR A 335 20.15 18.50 17.65
N THR A 336 21.00 17.93 18.50
CA THR A 336 22.44 17.76 18.28
C THR A 336 22.75 16.30 17.99
N PRO A 337 23.75 15.98 17.15
CA PRO A 337 24.17 14.61 16.85
C PRO A 337 24.94 14.00 18.03
N ASP A 338 24.23 13.72 19.11
CA ASP A 338 24.76 13.22 20.38
C ASP A 338 23.98 11.99 20.85
N LEU A 339 24.69 11.00 21.34
CA LEU A 339 24.14 9.76 21.91
C LEU A 339 23.39 9.98 23.22
N THR A 340 23.63 11.08 23.93
CA THR A 340 22.95 11.38 25.19
C THR A 340 21.47 11.69 25.01
N ASN A 341 21.05 12.14 23.82
CA ASN A 341 19.69 12.59 23.54
C ASN A 341 19.07 11.97 22.28
N THR A 342 19.84 11.17 21.53
CA THR A 342 19.38 10.53 20.29
C THR A 342 19.52 9.01 20.40
N ALA A 343 18.40 8.31 20.24
CA ALA A 343 18.39 6.84 20.17
C ALA A 343 18.88 6.38 18.78
N ILE A 344 19.66 5.30 18.78
CA ILE A 344 20.20 4.70 17.55
C ILE A 344 20.05 3.17 17.57
N ALA A 345 20.03 2.56 16.40
CA ALA A 345 20.20 1.12 16.29
C ALA A 345 21.65 0.74 16.70
N SER A 346 21.82 -0.22 17.60
CA SER A 346 23.13 -0.55 18.17
C SER A 346 23.38 -2.03 18.28
N GLY A 347 22.89 -2.84 17.34
CA GLY A 347 23.16 -4.28 17.40
C GLY A 347 22.13 -5.14 16.70
N GLN A 348 21.90 -6.32 17.26
CA GLN A 348 21.06 -7.33 16.65
C GLN A 348 19.60 -6.85 16.45
N GLN A 349 19.07 -7.12 15.26
CA GLN A 349 17.65 -7.12 14.94
C GLN A 349 17.24 -8.53 14.55
N ARG A 350 16.06 -8.95 14.98
CA ARG A 350 15.45 -10.22 14.57
C ARG A 350 13.95 -10.06 14.50
N ARG A 351 13.35 -10.74 13.51
CA ARG A 351 11.90 -10.79 13.34
C ARG A 351 11.45 -12.24 13.21
N ILE A 352 10.25 -12.52 13.68
CA ILE A 352 9.56 -13.78 13.49
C ILE A 352 8.13 -13.46 13.06
N ASN A 353 7.65 -14.19 12.05
CA ASN A 353 6.30 -14.06 11.54
C ASN A 353 5.69 -15.46 11.38
N ALA A 354 4.55 -15.69 12.01
CA ALA A 354 3.68 -16.83 11.75
C ALA A 354 2.45 -16.35 11.02
N HIS A 355 2.05 -17.03 9.94
CA HIS A 355 1.01 -16.53 9.06
C HIS A 355 0.20 -17.61 8.39
N GLY A 356 -1.02 -17.25 7.99
CA GLY A 356 -1.89 -18.10 7.20
C GLY A 356 -2.88 -17.32 6.35
N TYR A 357 -3.28 -17.94 5.26
CA TYR A 357 -4.39 -17.51 4.42
C TYR A 357 -5.27 -18.73 4.13
N TYR A 358 -6.57 -18.53 4.16
CA TYR A 358 -7.56 -19.52 3.78
C TYR A 358 -8.62 -18.90 2.89
N ALA A 359 -8.98 -19.58 1.82
CA ALA A 359 -10.12 -19.20 0.98
C ALA A 359 -11.01 -20.41 0.69
N ILE A 360 -12.31 -20.17 0.69
CA ILE A 360 -13.31 -21.14 0.26
C ILE A 360 -14.42 -20.41 -0.49
N GLY A 361 -14.48 -20.62 -1.81
CA GLY A 361 -15.45 -19.94 -2.66
C GLY A 361 -15.40 -18.41 -2.51
N PRO A 362 -16.48 -17.77 -2.03
CA PRO A 362 -16.52 -16.31 -1.86
C PRO A 362 -15.80 -15.79 -0.60
N PHE A 363 -15.45 -16.66 0.33
CA PHE A 363 -14.86 -16.29 1.62
C PHE A 363 -13.33 -16.38 1.60
N GLY A 364 -12.65 -15.35 2.15
CA GLY A 364 -11.21 -15.30 2.37
C GLY A 364 -10.88 -14.87 3.80
N LEU A 365 -9.81 -15.42 4.37
CA LEU A 365 -9.30 -15.10 5.70
C LEU A 365 -7.78 -15.04 5.65
N LEU A 366 -7.19 -13.94 6.09
CA LEU A 366 -5.76 -13.76 6.30
C LEU A 366 -5.51 -13.52 7.78
N ALA A 367 -4.52 -14.17 8.35
CA ALA A 367 -4.08 -13.91 9.72
C ALA A 367 -2.57 -14.02 9.83
N GLU A 368 -1.97 -13.11 10.60
CA GLU A 368 -0.55 -13.18 10.91
C GLU A 368 -0.21 -12.59 12.27
N TYR A 369 0.87 -13.11 12.85
CA TYR A 369 1.51 -12.59 14.05
C TYR A 369 2.96 -12.27 13.73
N ILE A 370 3.42 -11.09 14.14
CA ILE A 370 4.77 -10.59 13.89
C ILE A 370 5.39 -10.13 15.21
N TYR A 371 6.63 -10.57 15.45
CA TYR A 371 7.48 -10.08 16.53
C TYR A 371 8.74 -9.50 15.92
N SER A 372 9.09 -8.24 16.27
CA SER A 372 10.31 -7.56 15.86
C SER A 372 11.07 -7.08 17.07
N GLN A 373 12.32 -7.53 17.26
CA GLN A 373 13.19 -7.12 18.33
C GLN A 373 14.43 -6.43 17.78
N GLN A 374 14.72 -5.23 18.31
CA GLN A 374 15.87 -4.41 17.95
C GLN A 374 16.68 -4.04 19.19
N ARG A 375 18.02 -4.11 19.09
CA ARG A 375 18.90 -3.52 20.10
C ARG A 375 19.03 -2.03 19.82
N VAL A 376 18.73 -1.20 20.82
CA VAL A 376 18.69 0.25 20.76
C VAL A 376 19.69 0.82 21.73
N GLY A 377 20.56 1.69 21.25
CA GLY A 377 21.49 2.50 22.06
C GLY A 377 20.89 3.85 22.38
N PHE A 378 20.96 4.28 23.63
CA PHE A 378 20.55 5.60 24.08
C PHE A 378 21.33 5.96 25.35
N ASN A 379 21.88 7.19 25.40
CA ASN A 379 22.69 7.66 26.52
C ASN A 379 23.79 6.68 26.96
N TYR A 380 24.54 6.16 25.97
CA TYR A 380 25.62 5.17 26.15
C TYR A 380 25.19 3.81 26.67
N ASP A 381 23.89 3.60 26.92
CA ASP A 381 23.31 2.32 27.31
C ASP A 381 22.66 1.60 26.12
N ASN A 382 22.44 0.29 26.27
CA ASN A 382 21.83 -0.54 25.23
C ASN A 382 20.65 -1.32 25.79
N THR A 383 19.49 -1.14 25.20
CA THR A 383 18.27 -1.84 25.55
C THR A 383 17.80 -2.71 24.38
N ARG A 384 17.20 -3.87 24.66
CA ARG A 384 16.48 -4.67 23.67
C ARG A 384 15.02 -4.27 23.71
N VAL A 385 14.51 -3.80 22.58
CA VAL A 385 13.10 -3.36 22.41
C VAL A 385 12.42 -4.39 21.52
N GLY A 386 11.41 -5.09 22.07
CA GLY A 386 10.68 -6.17 21.40
C GLY A 386 9.22 -5.79 21.17
N ASN A 387 8.89 -5.38 19.97
CA ASN A 387 7.56 -5.02 19.55
C ASN A 387 6.84 -6.22 18.94
N GLN A 388 5.51 -6.29 19.11
CA GLN A 388 4.72 -7.41 18.59
C GLN A 388 3.39 -6.90 18.03
N GLY A 389 2.89 -7.59 17.03
CA GLY A 389 1.60 -7.27 16.43
C GLY A 389 0.92 -8.49 15.85
N TRP A 390 -0.38 -8.42 15.71
CA TRP A 390 -1.16 -9.40 15.00
C TRP A 390 -2.23 -8.72 14.16
N THR A 391 -2.61 -9.37 13.08
CA THR A 391 -3.75 -8.97 12.25
C THR A 391 -4.57 -10.19 11.87
N ALA A 392 -5.87 -9.97 11.74
CA ALA A 392 -6.82 -10.89 11.12
C ALA A 392 -7.72 -10.08 10.19
N GLU A 393 -7.81 -10.52 8.95
CA GLU A 393 -8.61 -9.90 7.90
C GLU A 393 -9.51 -10.95 7.27
N ALA A 394 -10.78 -10.61 7.11
CA ALA A 394 -11.75 -11.46 6.44
C ALA A 394 -12.37 -10.73 5.25
N SER A 395 -12.67 -11.47 4.20
CA SER A 395 -13.40 -10.97 3.04
C SER A 395 -14.53 -11.92 2.65
N LEU A 396 -15.61 -11.36 2.14
CA LEU A 396 -16.75 -12.13 1.63
C LEU A 396 -17.31 -11.46 0.38
N PHE A 397 -17.22 -12.14 -0.75
CA PHE A 397 -17.92 -11.73 -1.96
C PHE A 397 -19.43 -11.98 -1.79
N LEU A 398 -20.18 -10.88 -1.80
CA LEU A 398 -21.64 -10.94 -1.76
C LEU A 398 -22.21 -11.33 -3.13
N TYR A 399 -21.52 -10.96 -4.20
CA TYR A 399 -21.93 -11.19 -5.57
C TYR A 399 -20.72 -11.15 -6.53
N GLY A 400 -20.72 -11.99 -7.55
CA GLY A 400 -19.91 -11.88 -8.77
C GLY A 400 -18.43 -12.20 -8.64
N GLY A 401 -17.94 -12.69 -7.49
CA GLY A 401 -16.51 -12.97 -7.30
C GLY A 401 -16.21 -14.15 -6.39
N LYS A 402 -14.93 -14.52 -6.35
CA LYS A 402 -14.34 -15.51 -5.43
C LYS A 402 -13.07 -14.94 -4.79
N ALA A 403 -12.88 -15.25 -3.52
CA ALA A 403 -11.71 -14.84 -2.77
C ALA A 403 -10.43 -15.53 -3.27
N SER A 404 -9.32 -14.78 -3.27
CA SER A 404 -8.00 -15.29 -3.63
C SER A 404 -6.93 -14.44 -2.95
N TYR A 405 -5.81 -15.06 -2.58
CA TYR A 405 -4.67 -14.35 -1.99
C TYR A 405 -4.00 -13.36 -2.94
N SER A 406 -3.78 -13.78 -4.20
CA SER A 406 -3.02 -12.99 -5.17
C SER A 406 -3.87 -12.05 -6.01
N GLN A 407 -5.05 -12.53 -6.46
CA GLN A 407 -5.96 -11.74 -7.28
C GLN A 407 -7.38 -12.28 -7.13
N ALA A 408 -8.31 -11.41 -6.75
CA ALA A 408 -9.72 -11.72 -6.70
C ALA A 408 -10.25 -12.15 -8.09
N LYS A 409 -11.06 -13.20 -8.12
CA LYS A 409 -11.60 -13.75 -9.37
C LYS A 409 -12.97 -13.19 -9.62
N ILE A 410 -13.05 -12.29 -10.58
CA ILE A 410 -14.27 -11.59 -10.96
C ILE A 410 -14.96 -12.36 -12.08
N ALA A 411 -16.10 -12.97 -11.75
CA ALA A 411 -16.89 -13.73 -12.70
C ALA A 411 -17.88 -12.84 -13.48
N THR A 412 -18.39 -11.77 -12.85
CA THR A 412 -19.37 -10.87 -13.44
C THR A 412 -18.85 -9.43 -13.41
N PRO A 413 -18.10 -8.99 -14.44
CA PRO A 413 -17.72 -7.57 -14.57
C PRO A 413 -18.98 -6.72 -14.83
N PHE A 414 -18.85 -5.39 -14.64
CA PHE A 414 -19.92 -4.44 -14.96
C PHE A 414 -20.16 -4.42 -16.46
N ASP A 415 -21.43 -4.62 -16.83
CA ASP A 415 -21.91 -4.57 -18.21
C ASP A 415 -23.37 -4.15 -18.21
N LEU A 416 -23.66 -2.95 -18.68
CA LEU A 416 -25.03 -2.43 -18.74
C LEU A 416 -25.91 -3.20 -19.70
N GLN A 417 -25.36 -3.75 -20.80
CA GLN A 417 -26.13 -4.50 -21.79
C GLN A 417 -26.51 -5.87 -21.25
N ALA A 418 -25.58 -6.50 -20.54
CA ALA A 418 -25.81 -7.77 -19.85
C ALA A 418 -26.58 -7.62 -18.52
N GLY A 419 -26.80 -6.39 -18.05
CA GLY A 419 -27.47 -6.10 -16.79
C GLY A 419 -26.66 -6.51 -15.55
N THR A 420 -25.32 -6.58 -15.66
CA THR A 420 -24.44 -6.89 -14.55
C THR A 420 -23.85 -5.61 -13.95
N ILE A 421 -23.71 -5.61 -12.61
CA ILE A 421 -23.25 -4.44 -11.83
C ILE A 421 -21.84 -4.55 -11.30
N GLY A 422 -21.06 -5.54 -11.77
CA GLY A 422 -19.75 -5.85 -11.23
C GLY A 422 -19.83 -6.79 -10.03
N ALA A 423 -18.73 -6.98 -9.31
CA ALA A 423 -18.66 -7.83 -8.13
C ALA A 423 -18.52 -7.00 -6.86
N PHE A 424 -19.11 -7.46 -5.75
CA PHE A 424 -19.07 -6.79 -4.46
C PHE A 424 -18.49 -7.70 -3.39
N GLU A 425 -17.54 -7.17 -2.63
CA GLU A 425 -16.87 -7.83 -1.53
C GLU A 425 -16.95 -6.96 -0.27
N VAL A 426 -17.41 -7.50 0.84
CA VAL A 426 -17.29 -6.87 2.15
C VAL A 426 -16.05 -7.39 2.84
N VAL A 427 -15.38 -6.50 3.57
CA VAL A 427 -14.12 -6.79 4.25
C VAL A 427 -14.15 -6.31 5.70
N GLY A 428 -13.51 -7.07 6.58
CA GLY A 428 -13.35 -6.72 7.98
C GLY A 428 -11.92 -6.98 8.43
N ARG A 429 -11.38 -6.12 9.31
CA ARG A 429 -10.05 -6.25 9.89
C ARG A 429 -10.05 -5.95 11.37
N ALA A 430 -9.32 -6.77 12.14
CA ALA A 430 -8.88 -6.48 13.48
C ALA A 430 -7.36 -6.60 13.51
N SER A 431 -6.66 -5.60 14.04
CA SER A 431 -5.21 -5.59 14.13
C SER A 431 -4.74 -4.89 15.39
N GLN A 432 -3.63 -5.33 15.96
CA GLN A 432 -3.03 -4.74 17.15
C GLN A 432 -1.51 -4.67 17.00
N LEU A 433 -0.95 -3.56 17.49
CA LEU A 433 0.48 -3.34 17.61
C LEU A 433 0.79 -2.97 19.07
N ARG A 434 1.69 -3.71 19.70
CA ARG A 434 2.15 -3.50 21.07
C ARG A 434 3.64 -3.21 21.07
N PHE A 435 4.00 -2.15 21.78
CA PHE A 435 5.38 -1.73 21.95
C PHE A 435 5.92 -2.17 23.30
N ASP A 436 7.20 -2.45 23.36
CA ASP A 436 7.89 -2.91 24.56
C ASP A 436 7.86 -1.84 25.65
N GLN A 437 7.24 -2.16 26.77
CA GLN A 437 7.05 -1.22 27.88
C GLN A 437 8.40 -0.78 28.50
N SER A 438 9.43 -1.59 28.39
CA SER A 438 10.77 -1.28 28.93
C SER A 438 11.45 -0.09 28.22
N ALA A 439 11.00 0.24 27.00
CA ALA A 439 11.55 1.33 26.21
C ALA A 439 11.06 2.74 26.65
N PHE A 440 9.94 2.80 27.39
CA PHE A 440 9.26 4.05 27.71
C PHE A 440 9.77 4.70 28.99
N GLY A 441 9.81 6.03 29.01
CA GLY A 441 10.04 6.89 30.15
C GLY A 441 9.59 8.30 29.85
N ALA A 442 9.59 9.16 30.86
CA ALA A 442 9.26 10.57 30.69
C ALA A 442 10.17 11.23 29.65
N LYS A 443 9.72 12.33 29.04
CA LYS A 443 10.50 13.08 28.03
C LYS A 443 11.90 13.45 28.55
N THR A 444 11.99 13.79 29.84
CA THR A 444 13.24 14.18 30.52
C THR A 444 14.05 12.98 31.02
N ASP A 445 13.53 11.75 30.93
CA ASP A 445 14.25 10.54 31.33
C ASP A 445 15.38 10.25 30.32
N THR A 446 16.61 10.37 30.76
CA THR A 446 17.82 10.11 29.95
C THR A 446 18.20 8.62 29.91
N THR A 447 17.46 7.74 30.57
CA THR A 447 17.72 6.29 30.58
C THR A 447 16.88 5.53 29.58
N LYS A 448 15.79 6.12 29.08
CA LYS A 448 14.81 5.48 28.22
C LYS A 448 14.75 6.10 26.81
N PRO A 449 14.80 5.27 25.76
CA PRO A 449 14.89 5.75 24.37
C PRO A 449 13.59 6.27 23.78
N VAL A 450 12.44 6.16 24.49
CA VAL A 450 11.11 6.54 24.01
C VAL A 450 10.41 7.45 24.98
N ASP A 451 9.79 8.52 24.46
CA ASP A 451 8.96 9.45 25.22
C ASP A 451 7.52 8.92 25.32
N GLU A 452 7.07 8.58 26.54
CA GLU A 452 5.73 8.03 26.78
C GLU A 452 4.60 9.03 26.54
N THR A 453 4.90 10.34 26.50
CA THR A 453 3.90 11.38 26.23
C THR A 453 3.70 11.60 24.72
N ALA A 454 4.57 11.09 23.86
CA ALA A 454 4.53 11.23 22.41
C ALA A 454 4.29 9.92 21.67
N SER A 455 4.63 8.78 22.29
CA SER A 455 4.52 7.46 21.69
C SER A 455 3.52 6.59 22.44
N VAL A 456 2.64 5.90 21.69
CA VAL A 456 1.64 5.01 22.27
C VAL A 456 2.27 3.69 22.72
N LYS A 457 1.73 3.09 23.77
CA LYS A 457 2.14 1.77 24.26
C LYS A 457 1.45 0.64 23.50
N HIS A 458 0.17 0.86 23.14
CA HIS A 458 -0.60 -0.06 22.32
C HIS A 458 -1.43 0.73 21.30
N ALA A 459 -1.61 0.16 20.11
CA ALA A 459 -2.57 0.60 19.12
C ALA A 459 -3.44 -0.59 18.71
N THR A 460 -4.76 -0.41 18.68
CA THR A 460 -5.72 -1.43 18.24
C THR A 460 -6.60 -0.84 17.15
N GLU A 461 -6.64 -1.50 16.01
CA GLU A 461 -7.43 -1.12 14.84
C GLU A 461 -8.59 -2.09 14.65
N LEU A 462 -9.77 -1.52 14.39
CA LEU A 462 -10.94 -2.20 13.83
C LEU A 462 -11.34 -1.48 12.55
N ALA A 463 -11.48 -2.21 11.47
CA ALA A 463 -11.87 -1.65 10.19
C ALA A 463 -12.92 -2.51 9.49
N GLY A 464 -13.79 -1.85 8.72
CA GLY A 464 -14.75 -2.47 7.85
C GLY A 464 -14.81 -1.75 6.51
N GLY A 465 -15.10 -2.46 5.43
CA GLY A 465 -15.09 -1.87 4.11
C GLY A 465 -15.92 -2.63 3.09
N LEU A 466 -16.11 -1.97 1.95
CA LEU A 466 -16.77 -2.47 0.76
C LEU A 466 -15.86 -2.26 -0.44
N ASN A 467 -15.58 -3.31 -1.17
CA ASN A 467 -14.87 -3.31 -2.43
C ASN A 467 -15.86 -3.56 -3.58
N TRP A 468 -15.90 -2.65 -4.53
CA TRP A 468 -16.66 -2.80 -5.75
C TRP A 468 -15.71 -3.03 -6.92
N TYR A 469 -15.72 -4.23 -7.47
CA TYR A 469 -14.97 -4.59 -8.65
C TYR A 469 -15.82 -4.29 -9.89
N PHE A 470 -15.59 -3.13 -10.49
CA PHE A 470 -16.23 -2.74 -11.73
C PHE A 470 -15.80 -3.66 -12.88
N SER A 471 -14.52 -4.00 -12.92
CA SER A 471 -13.97 -4.97 -13.88
C SER A 471 -12.78 -5.70 -13.24
N ARG A 472 -12.09 -6.53 -14.01
CA ARG A 472 -10.82 -7.14 -13.56
C ARG A 472 -9.72 -6.11 -13.33
N CYS A 473 -9.80 -4.96 -14.01
CA CYS A 473 -8.79 -3.90 -13.96
C CYS A 473 -9.19 -2.72 -13.07
N VAL A 474 -10.49 -2.46 -12.90
CA VAL A 474 -11.00 -1.29 -12.17
C VAL A 474 -11.72 -1.72 -10.91
N ARG A 475 -11.31 -1.14 -9.78
CA ARG A 475 -11.88 -1.39 -8.45
C ARG A 475 -12.05 -0.09 -7.67
N PHE A 476 -13.15 0.01 -6.93
CA PHE A 476 -13.39 1.06 -5.95
C PHE A 476 -13.41 0.43 -4.56
N LEU A 477 -12.69 1.05 -3.62
CA LEU A 477 -12.61 0.60 -2.22
C LEU A 477 -13.10 1.72 -1.32
N PHE A 478 -13.94 1.34 -0.37
CA PHE A 478 -14.41 2.24 0.69
C PHE A 478 -14.20 1.53 2.02
N SER A 479 -13.52 2.18 2.95
CA SER A 479 -13.31 1.61 4.28
C SER A 479 -13.40 2.65 5.37
N TYR A 480 -13.85 2.23 6.55
CA TYR A 480 -13.81 2.99 7.77
C TYR A 480 -12.89 2.28 8.76
N ASN A 481 -11.90 3.01 9.25
CA ASN A 481 -10.87 2.50 10.14
C ASN A 481 -10.93 3.28 11.46
N ARG A 482 -11.07 2.57 12.58
CA ARG A 482 -10.96 3.11 13.92
C ARG A 482 -9.72 2.55 14.59
N THR A 483 -8.78 3.42 14.96
CA THR A 483 -7.58 3.07 15.72
C THR A 483 -7.64 3.69 17.10
N SER A 484 -7.68 2.87 18.14
CA SER A 484 -7.64 3.27 19.55
C SER A 484 -6.25 3.06 20.14
N TYR A 485 -5.87 3.85 21.13
CA TYR A 485 -4.53 3.92 21.68
C TYR A 485 -4.53 3.76 23.18
N GLN A 486 -3.41 3.24 23.73
CA GLN A 486 -3.06 3.33 25.13
C GLN A 486 -1.75 4.11 25.27
N GLY A 487 -1.74 5.16 26.08
CA GLY A 487 -0.62 6.09 26.20
C GLY A 487 -0.51 7.07 25.02
N GLY A 488 0.61 7.74 24.92
CA GLY A 488 0.94 8.65 23.81
C GLY A 488 0.39 10.06 23.92
N ALA A 489 -0.09 10.45 25.12
CA ALA A 489 -0.43 11.82 25.46
C ALA A 489 0.07 12.16 26.89
N ALA A 490 0.29 13.43 27.15
CA ALA A 490 0.76 13.90 28.46
C ALA A 490 -0.25 13.61 29.59
N SER A 491 -1.53 13.52 29.25
CA SER A 491 -2.65 13.27 30.19
C SER A 491 -3.19 11.85 30.11
N GLY A 492 -2.45 10.89 29.53
CA GLY A 492 -2.88 9.49 29.41
C GLY A 492 -2.99 9.01 27.97
N ASP A 493 -4.16 8.55 27.56
CA ASP A 493 -4.33 7.95 26.24
C ASP A 493 -4.53 9.02 25.14
N ARG A 494 -3.89 8.82 24.00
CA ARG A 494 -4.12 9.60 22.78
C ARG A 494 -5.58 9.37 22.31
N PRO A 495 -6.29 10.41 21.83
CA PRO A 495 -7.61 10.23 21.22
C PRO A 495 -7.59 9.23 20.07
N ALA A 496 -8.64 8.43 19.97
CA ALA A 496 -8.78 7.47 18.88
C ALA A 496 -8.86 8.17 17.51
N GLU A 497 -8.23 7.58 16.52
CA GLU A 497 -8.33 8.00 15.13
C GLU A 497 -9.51 7.28 14.46
N ASN A 498 -10.33 8.06 13.75
CA ASN A 498 -11.42 7.54 12.94
C ASN A 498 -11.23 8.09 11.51
N VAL A 499 -11.00 7.22 10.55
CA VAL A 499 -10.66 7.60 9.18
C VAL A 499 -11.57 6.88 8.20
N PHE A 500 -12.18 7.62 7.31
CA PHE A 500 -12.84 7.10 6.13
C PHE A 500 -11.88 7.18 4.94
N PHE A 501 -11.70 6.08 4.25
CA PHE A 501 -10.93 6.00 3.01
C PHE A 501 -11.82 5.70 1.82
N GLY A 502 -11.55 6.37 0.72
CA GLY A 502 -12.05 6.02 -0.61
C GLY A 502 -10.86 5.83 -1.55
N ARG A 503 -10.92 4.83 -2.42
CA ARG A 503 -9.92 4.61 -3.47
C ARG A 503 -10.59 4.29 -4.80
N ALA A 504 -10.14 4.96 -5.85
CA ALA A 504 -10.33 4.52 -7.23
C ALA A 504 -9.01 3.89 -7.71
N GLN A 505 -9.10 2.66 -8.21
CA GLN A 505 -7.92 1.89 -8.62
C GLN A 505 -8.06 1.36 -10.04
N LEU A 506 -7.01 1.57 -10.84
CA LEU A 506 -6.75 0.87 -12.09
C LEU A 506 -5.55 -0.07 -11.90
N ASN A 507 -5.67 -1.30 -12.35
CA ASN A 507 -4.61 -2.30 -12.31
C ASN A 507 -4.64 -3.12 -13.62
N TYR A 508 -3.76 -2.74 -14.54
CA TYR A 508 -3.71 -3.31 -15.90
C TYR A 508 -2.38 -3.98 -16.20
#